data_66f68a80e91fc4aa8cb1d3ba39792b71
#
_entry.id   66f68a80e91fc4aa8cb1d3ba39792b71
#
_cell.length_a   1.000
_cell.length_b   1.000
_cell.length_c   1.000
_cell.angle_alpha   90.00
_cell.angle_beta   90.00
_cell.angle_gamma   90.00
#
_symmetry.space_group_name_H-M   'P 1'
#
loop_
_entity.id
_entity.type
_entity.pdbx_description
1 polymer ?
#
loop_
_entity_poly.entity_id
_entity_poly.type
_entity_poly.pdbx_seq_one_letter_code
_entity_poly.pdbx_strand_id
1 'polypeptide(L)'
;MNKSSLKLMLSGAMMIFGLLAEAAGQSTGDWPQWRGPNRDGISKETGLLKQWPSAGPPLAWKVTGAGRGFSSLSVANNRLFTMGLRSDKEYVIAFEQSTGKEAWATPLGSGFRNDRGDGPRGTPTVDGERLYALGGNGDLACLETRTGRSVWNINVLQKFGGSNINWGISESPLVVGDKVLVNAGGPGASIVALNKKDGALLWKSQSDRAGYSSAIPITVDGTTQIVFFTATRALGLDLQDGRLLWEYARASNRVANIATPVARANRVFVSSDYGTGGGLVEIKARGREVTAQEIYFTKEMRNHHSSSILIGDHLYGFSSGILTAMRFDTGQVAWRDRSVGKGSLAFADGLLYCLSENGVVGLVEATPEAYREKGRFSIPQDSLSTWAHPVIAGGRLYLRDQDTIYAFDIRLKRS
;
A
#
# COMPACT_ATOMS: atom_id res chain seq x y z
N MET A 1 -59.44 27.51 57.81
CA MET A 1 -58.16 26.95 58.31
C MET A 1 -57.61 26.05 57.24
N ASN A 2 -56.63 26.58 56.51
CA ASN A 2 -56.02 25.91 55.28
C ASN A 2 -54.78 25.15 55.74
N LYS A 3 -54.69 23.88 55.31
CA LYS A 3 -53.46 23.12 55.45
C LYS A 3 -52.90 22.90 54.03
N SER A 4 -51.80 23.63 53.73
CA SER A 4 -51.05 23.47 52.51
C SER A 4 -50.14 22.22 52.55
N SER A 5 -50.30 21.31 51.59
CA SER A 5 -49.42 20.14 51.43
C SER A 5 -48.29 20.49 50.46
N LEU A 6 -47.06 20.50 50.97
CA LEU A 6 -45.83 20.69 50.19
C LEU A 6 -45.43 19.36 49.56
N LYS A 7 -45.52 19.26 48.23
CA LYS A 7 -44.99 18.11 47.45
C LYS A 7 -43.50 18.35 47.14
N LEU A 8 -42.68 17.50 47.69
CA LEU A 8 -41.22 17.42 47.40
C LEU A 8 -41.05 16.67 46.07
N MET A 9 -40.58 17.37 45.04
CA MET A 9 -40.10 16.73 43.79
C MET A 9 -38.64 16.35 43.96
N LEU A 10 -38.34 15.06 44.04
CA LEU A 10 -36.98 14.52 43.84
C LEU A 10 -36.68 14.48 42.35
N SER A 11 -35.77 15.32 41.92
CA SER A 11 -35.21 15.32 40.55
C SER A 11 -34.02 14.34 40.53
N GLY A 12 -34.22 13.15 40.02
CA GLY A 12 -33.15 12.17 39.79
C GLY A 12 -32.32 12.56 38.56
N ALA A 13 -31.12 13.07 38.79
CA ALA A 13 -30.15 13.26 37.72
C ALA A 13 -29.51 11.90 37.35
N MET A 14 -29.92 11.35 36.23
CA MET A 14 -29.33 10.15 35.63
C MET A 14 -28.02 10.56 34.93
N MET A 15 -26.86 10.35 35.59
CA MET A 15 -25.56 10.48 34.96
C MET A 15 -25.40 9.36 33.91
N ILE A 16 -25.51 9.72 32.66
CA ILE A 16 -25.10 8.86 31.54
C ILE A 16 -23.59 8.94 31.45
N PHE A 17 -22.90 7.94 31.97
CA PHE A 17 -21.47 7.69 31.68
C PHE A 17 -21.40 7.20 30.20
N GLY A 18 -21.18 8.13 29.26
CA GLY A 18 -20.79 7.78 27.91
C GLY A 18 -19.38 7.18 27.95
N LEU A 19 -19.26 5.88 27.77
CA LEU A 19 -17.99 5.25 27.38
C LEU A 19 -17.60 5.78 25.99
N LEU A 20 -16.77 6.81 25.96
CA LEU A 20 -15.97 7.14 24.78
C LEU A 20 -14.98 5.99 24.62
N ALA A 21 -15.28 5.04 23.74
CA ALA A 21 -14.29 4.15 23.19
C ALA A 21 -13.31 5.04 22.42
N GLU A 22 -12.15 5.34 23.03
CA GLU A 22 -11.01 5.90 22.29
C GLU A 22 -10.67 4.91 21.18
N ALA A 23 -11.00 5.25 19.95
CA ALA A 23 -10.37 4.66 18.79
C ALA A 23 -8.88 4.94 18.99
N ALA A 24 -8.07 3.89 19.17
CA ALA A 24 -6.63 4.01 19.25
C ALA A 24 -6.17 4.72 17.96
N GLY A 25 -5.93 6.03 18.04
CA GLY A 25 -5.54 6.87 16.94
C GLY A 25 -4.20 6.37 16.42
N GLN A 26 -4.12 6.13 15.11
CA GLN A 26 -2.84 5.89 14.45
C GLN A 26 -1.89 7.04 14.81
N SER A 27 -0.69 6.71 15.28
CA SER A 27 0.33 7.74 15.54
C SER A 27 0.66 8.44 14.22
N THR A 28 0.99 9.73 14.25
CA THR A 28 1.32 10.50 13.05
C THR A 28 2.54 9.96 12.30
N GLY A 29 3.29 9.02 12.91
CA GLY A 29 4.46 8.35 12.36
C GLY A 29 4.22 6.90 11.92
N ASP A 30 2.97 6.41 11.85
CA ASP A 30 2.69 5.05 11.40
C ASP A 30 2.61 4.92 9.87
N TRP A 31 3.04 3.75 9.36
CA TRP A 31 2.92 3.34 7.96
C TRP A 31 2.31 1.93 7.92
N PRO A 32 1.02 1.76 8.29
CA PRO A 32 0.48 0.47 8.70
C PRO A 32 0.24 -0.53 7.57
N GLN A 33 0.40 -0.13 6.31
CA GLN A 33 0.10 -0.96 5.14
C GLN A 33 0.89 -0.51 3.91
N TRP A 34 0.70 -1.23 2.81
CA TRP A 34 1.23 -0.88 1.49
C TRP A 34 0.98 0.59 1.15
N ARG A 35 2.07 1.32 0.88
CA ARG A 35 2.06 2.75 0.52
C ARG A 35 1.46 3.67 1.59
N GLY A 36 1.54 3.28 2.87
CA GLY A 36 1.16 4.13 4.00
C GLY A 36 -0.34 4.13 4.34
N PRO A 37 -0.75 5.02 5.24
CA PRO A 37 -2.10 4.99 5.82
C PRO A 37 -3.24 5.03 4.80
N ASN A 38 -3.04 5.78 3.71
CA ASN A 38 -4.03 5.97 2.65
C ASN A 38 -3.71 5.19 1.36
N ARG A 39 -2.68 4.35 1.34
CA ARG A 39 -2.18 3.62 0.16
C ARG A 39 -1.76 4.55 -0.99
N ASP A 40 -1.38 5.77 -0.69
CA ASP A 40 -1.04 6.84 -1.63
C ASP A 40 0.48 7.11 -1.74
N GLY A 41 1.30 6.51 -0.89
CA GLY A 41 2.75 6.71 -0.84
C GLY A 41 3.19 7.94 -0.05
N ILE A 42 2.27 8.54 0.73
CA ILE A 42 2.48 9.81 1.42
C ILE A 42 2.61 9.58 2.93
N SER A 43 3.74 10.02 3.50
CA SER A 43 3.90 10.22 4.95
C SER A 43 3.52 11.66 5.31
N LYS A 44 2.80 11.81 6.41
CA LYS A 44 2.43 13.13 6.97
C LYS A 44 3.51 13.71 7.88
N GLU A 45 4.65 13.06 8.01
CA GLU A 45 5.75 13.52 8.86
C GLU A 45 6.36 14.81 8.32
N THR A 46 6.79 15.64 9.22
CA THR A 46 7.46 16.93 8.97
C THR A 46 8.70 17.07 9.85
N GLY A 47 9.53 18.12 9.61
CA GLY A 47 10.79 18.29 10.34
C GLY A 47 11.86 17.30 9.92
N LEU A 48 11.83 16.90 8.65
CA LEU A 48 12.79 15.98 8.05
C LEU A 48 13.93 16.74 7.36
N LEU A 49 15.08 16.08 7.18
CA LEU A 49 16.24 16.62 6.49
C LEU A 49 15.87 17.03 5.06
N LYS A 50 16.13 18.31 4.72
CA LYS A 50 15.82 18.87 3.39
C LYS A 50 16.92 18.66 2.38
N GLN A 51 18.08 18.23 2.83
CA GLN A 51 19.25 17.90 2.00
C GLN A 51 20.06 16.80 2.70
N TRP A 52 20.67 15.93 1.92
CA TRP A 52 21.56 14.89 2.43
C TRP A 52 23.02 15.23 2.15
N PRO A 53 23.95 14.87 3.05
CA PRO A 53 25.37 14.82 2.73
C PRO A 53 25.66 13.75 1.67
N SER A 54 26.84 13.78 1.07
CA SER A 54 27.24 12.80 0.04
C SER A 54 27.23 11.34 0.50
N ALA A 55 27.40 11.10 1.81
CA ALA A 55 27.30 9.77 2.42
C ALA A 55 25.86 9.33 2.70
N GLY A 56 24.84 10.15 2.39
CA GLY A 56 23.45 9.94 2.76
C GLY A 56 23.14 10.33 4.21
N PRO A 57 21.88 10.14 4.65
CA PRO A 57 21.49 10.38 6.04
C PRO A 57 22.15 9.36 6.98
N PRO A 58 22.29 9.68 8.29
CA PRO A 58 22.90 8.77 9.27
C PRO A 58 22.17 7.42 9.32
N LEU A 59 22.93 6.33 9.22
CA LEU A 59 22.43 4.97 9.43
C LEU A 59 22.14 4.77 10.92
N ALA A 60 20.88 4.55 11.28
CA ALA A 60 20.48 4.26 12.66
C ALA A 60 20.77 2.79 13.02
N TRP A 61 20.40 1.88 12.12
CA TRP A 61 20.72 0.46 12.22
C TRP A 61 20.54 -0.26 10.86
N LYS A 62 21.18 -1.42 10.75
CA LYS A 62 21.03 -2.37 9.66
C LYS A 62 20.86 -3.75 10.25
N VAL A 63 19.96 -4.55 9.67
CA VAL A 63 19.71 -5.93 10.10
C VAL A 63 19.53 -6.85 8.90
N THR A 64 19.97 -8.09 9.03
CA THR A 64 19.67 -9.22 8.14
C THR A 64 18.61 -10.11 8.79
N GLY A 65 18.06 -11.04 8.01
CA GLY A 65 17.07 -11.98 8.49
C GLY A 65 15.63 -11.64 8.04
N ALA A 66 15.43 -10.65 7.16
CA ALA A 66 14.14 -10.41 6.55
C ALA A 66 13.70 -11.53 5.58
N GLY A 67 14.63 -12.42 5.21
CA GLY A 67 14.41 -13.45 4.21
C GLY A 67 14.40 -12.88 2.79
N ARG A 68 14.53 -13.74 1.77
CA ARG A 68 14.44 -13.31 0.37
C ARG A 68 13.02 -12.87 0.02
N GLY A 69 12.89 -11.88 -0.85
CA GLY A 69 11.60 -11.39 -1.35
C GLY A 69 11.57 -9.90 -1.61
N PHE A 70 10.43 -9.43 -2.07
CA PHE A 70 10.21 -8.05 -2.49
C PHE A 70 9.14 -7.33 -1.64
N SER A 71 8.66 -7.97 -0.58
CA SER A 71 7.75 -7.35 0.39
C SER A 71 8.36 -6.06 0.93
N SER A 72 7.62 -4.96 0.89
CA SER A 72 8.00 -3.74 1.58
C SER A 72 7.72 -3.88 3.09
N LEU A 73 7.75 -2.78 3.80
CA LEU A 73 7.56 -2.74 5.25
C LEU A 73 6.23 -2.07 5.58
N SER A 74 5.55 -2.58 6.60
CA SER A 74 4.56 -1.80 7.35
C SER A 74 5.11 -1.49 8.74
N VAL A 75 4.76 -0.30 9.26
CA VAL A 75 5.26 0.20 10.55
C VAL A 75 4.06 0.60 11.40
N ALA A 76 3.89 -0.06 12.52
CA ALA A 76 2.86 0.23 13.51
C ALA A 76 3.23 -0.36 14.87
N ASN A 77 2.69 0.20 15.94
CA ASN A 77 2.86 -0.35 17.29
C ASN A 77 4.35 -0.54 17.70
N ASN A 78 5.23 0.39 17.29
CA ASN A 78 6.69 0.34 17.49
C ASN A 78 7.37 -0.88 16.86
N ARG A 79 6.79 -1.43 15.79
CA ARG A 79 7.31 -2.58 15.04
C ARG A 79 7.30 -2.34 13.54
N LEU A 80 8.22 -3.05 12.89
CA LEU A 80 8.25 -3.21 11.44
C LEU A 80 7.75 -4.61 11.12
N PHE A 81 6.88 -4.73 10.12
CA PHE A 81 6.39 -6.01 9.64
C PHE A 81 6.72 -6.17 8.16
N THR A 82 7.16 -7.35 7.79
CA THR A 82 7.44 -7.70 6.40
C THR A 82 7.21 -9.19 6.18
N MET A 83 7.40 -9.65 4.95
CA MET A 83 7.40 -11.07 4.62
C MET A 83 8.70 -11.44 3.91
N GLY A 84 9.17 -12.68 4.10
CA GLY A 84 10.36 -13.17 3.43
C GLY A 84 10.41 -14.68 3.36
N LEU A 85 11.12 -15.18 2.36
CA LEU A 85 11.41 -16.59 2.19
C LEU A 85 12.64 -16.96 3.02
N ARG A 86 12.47 -17.91 3.94
CA ARG A 86 13.55 -18.54 4.70
C ARG A 86 13.50 -20.06 4.42
N SER A 87 14.59 -20.59 3.91
CA SER A 87 14.66 -21.97 3.43
C SER A 87 13.58 -22.28 2.38
N ASP A 88 12.55 -23.02 2.72
CA ASP A 88 11.48 -23.49 1.83
C ASP A 88 10.10 -22.85 2.14
N LYS A 89 10.01 -21.98 3.15
CA LYS A 89 8.76 -21.35 3.59
C LYS A 89 8.79 -19.84 3.55
N GLU A 90 7.66 -19.25 3.22
CA GLU A 90 7.42 -17.84 3.46
C GLU A 90 7.06 -17.59 4.92
N TYR A 91 7.56 -16.50 5.48
CA TYR A 91 7.32 -16.07 6.85
C TYR A 91 6.78 -14.65 6.87
N VAL A 92 5.91 -14.37 7.82
CA VAL A 92 5.63 -13.01 8.30
C VAL A 92 6.58 -12.74 9.45
N ILE A 93 7.28 -11.63 9.42
CA ILE A 93 8.38 -11.32 10.34
C ILE A 93 8.16 -9.94 10.93
N ALA A 94 8.30 -9.83 12.25
CA ALA A 94 8.27 -8.58 12.97
C ALA A 94 9.64 -8.23 13.55
N PHE A 95 10.02 -6.96 13.41
CA PHE A 95 11.23 -6.40 13.99
C PHE A 95 10.87 -5.24 14.93
N GLU A 96 11.64 -5.06 16.00
CA GLU A 96 11.53 -3.88 16.86
C GLU A 96 11.96 -2.62 16.07
N GLN A 97 11.11 -1.61 16.01
CA GLN A 97 11.34 -0.39 15.22
C GLN A 97 12.60 0.37 15.66
N SER A 98 12.91 0.36 16.96
CA SER A 98 14.04 1.10 17.51
C SER A 98 15.39 0.50 17.19
N THR A 99 15.51 -0.84 17.13
CA THR A 99 16.77 -1.58 17.08
C THR A 99 16.94 -2.47 15.85
N GLY A 100 15.84 -2.80 15.14
CA GLY A 100 15.85 -3.81 14.08
C GLY A 100 15.95 -5.26 14.59
N LYS A 101 15.90 -5.49 15.92
CA LYS A 101 15.93 -6.86 16.46
C LYS A 101 14.64 -7.60 16.08
N GLU A 102 14.76 -8.85 15.64
CA GLU A 102 13.61 -9.70 15.37
C GLU A 102 12.81 -9.94 16.66
N ALA A 103 11.51 -9.65 16.61
CA ALA A 103 10.57 -9.88 17.70
C ALA A 103 9.90 -11.25 17.60
N TRP A 104 9.49 -11.62 16.39
CA TRP A 104 8.92 -12.91 16.06
C TRP A 104 8.93 -13.17 14.55
N ALA A 105 8.85 -14.44 14.16
CA ALA A 105 8.66 -14.89 12.78
C ALA A 105 7.65 -16.05 12.75
N THR A 106 6.61 -15.93 11.93
CA THR A 106 5.53 -16.91 11.81
C THR A 106 5.48 -17.49 10.39
N PRO A 107 5.51 -18.80 10.20
CA PRO A 107 5.36 -19.41 8.89
C PRO A 107 4.00 -19.05 8.29
N LEU A 108 4.00 -18.67 6.99
CA LEU A 108 2.80 -18.31 6.24
C LEU A 108 2.35 -19.43 5.31
N GLY A 109 3.29 -19.97 4.53
CA GLY A 109 3.02 -21.01 3.55
C GLY A 109 4.29 -21.54 2.90
N SER A 110 4.14 -22.32 1.82
CA SER A 110 5.27 -22.78 1.00
C SER A 110 5.91 -21.60 0.27
N GLY A 111 7.23 -21.68 0.07
CA GLY A 111 7.99 -20.63 -0.61
C GLY A 111 7.61 -20.50 -2.08
N PHE A 112 7.28 -19.31 -2.52
CA PHE A 112 7.17 -19.01 -3.94
C PHE A 112 8.56 -18.90 -4.55
N ARG A 113 8.77 -19.55 -5.72
CA ARG A 113 10.05 -19.54 -6.42
C ARG A 113 9.87 -19.13 -7.87
N ASN A 114 10.79 -18.29 -8.35
CA ASN A 114 10.74 -17.77 -9.71
C ASN A 114 12.12 -17.27 -10.16
N ASP A 115 12.38 -17.30 -11.47
CA ASP A 115 13.61 -16.82 -12.11
C ASP A 115 13.89 -15.32 -11.92
N ARG A 116 12.87 -14.51 -11.62
CA ARG A 116 12.98 -13.09 -11.30
C ARG A 116 13.21 -12.81 -9.81
N GLY A 117 13.30 -13.84 -9.01
CA GLY A 117 13.54 -13.78 -7.58
C GLY A 117 12.47 -14.51 -6.77
N ASP A 118 12.91 -15.17 -5.74
CA ASP A 118 12.10 -15.97 -4.84
C ASP A 118 11.40 -15.12 -3.77
N GLY A 119 10.40 -15.71 -3.12
CA GLY A 119 9.75 -15.20 -1.91
C GLY A 119 8.56 -14.26 -2.17
N PRO A 120 7.95 -13.74 -1.11
CA PRO A 120 6.73 -12.95 -1.17
C PRO A 120 6.95 -11.53 -1.71
N ARG A 121 5.90 -10.96 -2.29
CA ARG A 121 5.90 -9.60 -2.88
C ARG A 121 4.97 -8.64 -2.14
N GLY A 122 3.84 -9.13 -1.65
CA GLY A 122 2.87 -8.32 -0.92
C GLY A 122 3.45 -7.75 0.37
N THR A 123 2.89 -6.66 0.86
CA THR A 123 3.26 -6.05 2.14
C THR A 123 2.15 -6.34 3.15
N PRO A 124 2.48 -6.73 4.40
CA PRO A 124 1.48 -6.94 5.44
C PRO A 124 0.67 -5.67 5.72
N THR A 125 -0.61 -5.84 6.01
CA THR A 125 -1.51 -4.75 6.43
C THR A 125 -1.83 -4.90 7.90
N VAL A 126 -1.54 -3.87 8.70
CA VAL A 126 -1.85 -3.78 10.13
C VAL A 126 -3.17 -3.04 10.33
N ASP A 127 -4.07 -3.63 11.11
CA ASP A 127 -5.33 -3.05 11.56
C ASP A 127 -5.48 -3.28 13.07
N GLY A 128 -5.07 -2.29 13.85
CA GLY A 128 -5.01 -2.36 15.31
C GLY A 128 -4.08 -3.48 15.81
N GLU A 129 -4.66 -4.46 16.50
CA GLU A 129 -3.92 -5.61 17.04
C GLU A 129 -3.80 -6.78 16.05
N ARG A 130 -4.30 -6.64 14.82
CA ARG A 130 -4.29 -7.66 13.77
C ARG A 130 -3.39 -7.25 12.62
N LEU A 131 -2.82 -8.27 11.98
CA LEU A 131 -2.02 -8.13 10.80
C LEU A 131 -2.49 -9.14 9.76
N TYR A 132 -2.63 -8.71 8.52
CA TYR A 132 -3.05 -9.53 7.37
C TYR A 132 -1.91 -9.61 6.37
N ALA A 133 -1.52 -10.82 6.01
CA ALA A 133 -0.40 -11.08 5.10
C ALA A 133 -0.80 -12.08 4.01
N LEU A 134 -0.44 -11.79 2.76
CA LEU A 134 -0.73 -12.62 1.60
C LEU A 134 0.57 -13.01 0.90
N GLY A 135 0.89 -14.30 0.91
CA GLY A 135 2.09 -14.88 0.32
C GLY A 135 1.99 -15.07 -1.19
N GLY A 136 3.14 -15.35 -1.82
CA GLY A 136 3.26 -15.49 -3.27
C GLY A 136 2.47 -16.68 -3.86
N ASN A 137 2.15 -17.69 -3.05
CA ASN A 137 1.34 -18.86 -3.42
C ASN A 137 -0.14 -18.74 -3.00
N GLY A 138 -0.59 -17.54 -2.56
CA GLY A 138 -1.97 -17.29 -2.20
C GLY A 138 -2.34 -17.66 -0.76
N ASP A 139 -1.37 -17.92 0.09
CA ASP A 139 -1.60 -18.14 1.53
C ASP A 139 -1.89 -16.81 2.21
N LEU A 140 -3.12 -16.62 2.68
CA LEU A 140 -3.58 -15.45 3.41
C LEU A 140 -3.76 -15.79 4.88
N ALA A 141 -3.12 -15.02 5.76
CA ALA A 141 -3.22 -15.19 7.21
C ALA A 141 -3.59 -13.91 7.93
N CYS A 142 -4.34 -14.05 9.03
CA CYS A 142 -4.52 -13.04 10.06
C CYS A 142 -3.69 -13.44 11.29
N LEU A 143 -2.81 -12.57 11.74
CA LEU A 143 -1.93 -12.77 12.88
C LEU A 143 -2.17 -11.69 13.95
N GLU A 144 -1.80 -12.00 15.18
CA GLU A 144 -1.66 -10.99 16.24
C GLU A 144 -0.39 -10.18 16.04
N THR A 145 -0.46 -8.86 16.01
CA THR A 145 0.72 -7.99 15.82
C THR A 145 1.77 -8.16 16.93
N ARG A 146 1.33 -8.40 18.16
CA ARG A 146 2.21 -8.49 19.34
C ARG A 146 3.00 -9.81 19.40
N THR A 147 2.41 -10.92 19.02
CA THR A 147 2.96 -12.26 19.26
C THR A 147 3.27 -13.04 17.99
N GLY A 148 2.71 -12.64 16.85
CA GLY A 148 2.75 -13.40 15.60
C GLY A 148 1.84 -14.64 15.61
N ARG A 149 1.04 -14.85 16.67
CA ARG A 149 0.12 -15.99 16.76
C ARG A 149 -0.92 -15.92 15.64
N SER A 150 -1.07 -17.02 14.90
CA SER A 150 -2.09 -17.15 13.87
C SER A 150 -3.49 -17.16 14.48
N VAL A 151 -4.38 -16.33 13.94
CA VAL A 151 -5.80 -16.27 14.29
C VAL A 151 -6.61 -17.11 13.32
N TRP A 152 -6.37 -16.92 12.03
CA TRP A 152 -6.90 -17.76 10.96
C TRP A 152 -5.97 -17.69 9.73
N ASN A 153 -6.04 -18.71 8.88
CA ASN A 153 -5.36 -18.75 7.60
C ASN A 153 -6.19 -19.52 6.57
N ILE A 154 -6.02 -19.17 5.31
CA ILE A 154 -6.61 -19.84 4.15
C ILE A 154 -5.67 -19.69 2.96
N ASN A 155 -5.71 -20.64 2.03
CA ASN A 155 -5.14 -20.41 0.71
C ASN A 155 -6.25 -19.93 -0.24
N VAL A 156 -6.16 -18.67 -0.70
CA VAL A 156 -7.22 -18.03 -1.49
C VAL A 156 -7.31 -18.59 -2.90
N LEU A 157 -6.19 -19.04 -3.50
CA LEU A 157 -6.20 -19.67 -4.82
C LEU A 157 -6.94 -21.00 -4.76
N GLN A 158 -6.61 -21.88 -3.83
CA GLN A 158 -7.26 -23.18 -3.66
C GLN A 158 -8.75 -23.02 -3.30
N LYS A 159 -9.05 -22.15 -2.33
CA LYS A 159 -10.42 -21.97 -1.83
C LYS A 159 -11.38 -21.41 -2.88
N PHE A 160 -10.89 -20.53 -3.77
CA PHE A 160 -11.73 -19.81 -4.73
C PHE A 160 -11.48 -20.19 -6.19
N GLY A 161 -10.72 -21.26 -6.44
CA GLY A 161 -10.46 -21.78 -7.79
C GLY A 161 -9.58 -20.88 -8.66
N GLY A 162 -8.77 -20.02 -8.04
CA GLY A 162 -7.78 -19.21 -8.74
C GLY A 162 -6.55 -20.01 -9.16
N SER A 163 -5.85 -19.49 -10.16
CA SER A 163 -4.54 -19.98 -10.56
C SER A 163 -3.48 -18.96 -10.24
N ASN A 164 -2.31 -19.41 -9.81
CA ASN A 164 -1.21 -18.47 -9.57
C ASN A 164 -0.77 -17.80 -10.87
N ILE A 165 -0.22 -16.60 -10.74
CA ILE A 165 0.27 -15.77 -11.85
C ILE A 165 1.80 -15.90 -11.95
N ASN A 166 2.38 -15.55 -13.10
CA ASN A 166 3.77 -15.85 -13.43
C ASN A 166 4.79 -15.46 -12.35
N TRP A 167 4.62 -14.30 -11.74
CA TRP A 167 5.53 -13.80 -10.70
C TRP A 167 4.94 -13.86 -9.29
N GLY A 168 3.92 -14.72 -9.09
CA GLY A 168 3.27 -14.93 -7.81
C GLY A 168 2.28 -13.83 -7.44
N ILE A 169 1.36 -14.15 -6.54
CA ILE A 169 0.45 -13.15 -5.97
C ILE A 169 1.30 -12.05 -5.30
N SER A 170 1.02 -10.80 -5.66
CA SER A 170 1.89 -9.65 -5.29
C SER A 170 1.14 -8.54 -4.59
N GLU A 171 -0.18 -8.58 -4.57
CA GLU A 171 -0.97 -7.56 -3.88
C GLU A 171 -0.79 -7.61 -2.35
N SER A 172 -1.03 -6.46 -1.73
CA SER A 172 -1.12 -6.32 -0.29
C SER A 172 -2.59 -6.31 0.11
N PRO A 173 -3.03 -7.14 1.06
CA PRO A 173 -4.44 -7.21 1.47
C PRO A 173 -4.98 -5.83 1.83
N LEU A 174 -6.19 -5.51 1.39
CA LEU A 174 -6.88 -4.28 1.76
C LEU A 174 -7.85 -4.55 2.89
N VAL A 175 -7.75 -3.79 3.99
CA VAL A 175 -8.70 -3.86 5.10
C VAL A 175 -9.58 -2.61 5.09
N VAL A 176 -10.90 -2.79 5.00
CA VAL A 176 -11.89 -1.71 5.08
C VAL A 176 -13.08 -2.16 5.94
N GLY A 177 -13.35 -1.44 7.02
CA GLY A 177 -14.41 -1.79 7.94
C GLY A 177 -14.18 -3.17 8.58
N ASP A 178 -15.10 -4.09 8.36
CA ASP A 178 -15.04 -5.48 8.82
C ASP A 178 -14.46 -6.46 7.80
N LYS A 179 -13.96 -5.97 6.67
CA LYS A 179 -13.58 -6.78 5.50
C LYS A 179 -12.08 -6.79 5.26
N VAL A 180 -11.57 -7.96 4.86
CA VAL A 180 -10.28 -8.13 4.16
C VAL A 180 -10.58 -8.46 2.71
N LEU A 181 -10.03 -7.69 1.79
CA LEU A 181 -10.28 -7.83 0.36
C LEU A 181 -8.99 -8.25 -0.35
N VAL A 182 -9.10 -9.24 -1.23
CA VAL A 182 -8.00 -9.76 -2.05
C VAL A 182 -8.49 -10.22 -3.42
N ASN A 183 -7.57 -10.25 -4.38
CA ASN A 183 -7.80 -10.76 -5.74
C ASN A 183 -7.35 -12.22 -5.84
N ALA A 184 -8.29 -13.14 -5.66
CA ALA A 184 -8.06 -14.57 -5.76
C ALA A 184 -7.99 -15.08 -7.22
N GLY A 185 -8.50 -14.32 -8.20
CA GLY A 185 -8.40 -14.63 -9.62
C GLY A 185 -9.20 -15.84 -10.10
N GLY A 186 -10.17 -16.34 -9.32
CA GLY A 186 -10.98 -17.49 -9.66
C GLY A 186 -12.28 -17.15 -10.43
N PRO A 187 -12.87 -18.12 -11.14
CA PRO A 187 -14.15 -17.94 -11.82
C PRO A 187 -15.28 -17.60 -10.84
N GLY A 188 -15.98 -16.48 -11.07
CA GLY A 188 -17.01 -15.94 -10.17
C GLY A 188 -16.48 -15.55 -8.79
N ALA A 189 -15.16 -15.52 -8.61
CA ALA A 189 -14.48 -15.27 -7.36
C ALA A 189 -13.10 -14.62 -7.61
N SER A 190 -13.01 -13.77 -8.63
CA SER A 190 -11.79 -12.99 -8.88
C SER A 190 -11.47 -12.14 -7.68
N ILE A 191 -12.44 -11.39 -7.20
CA ILE A 191 -12.31 -10.57 -6.00
C ILE A 191 -13.15 -11.19 -4.88
N VAL A 192 -12.56 -11.29 -3.70
CA VAL A 192 -13.25 -11.84 -2.52
C VAL A 192 -13.11 -10.87 -1.35
N ALA A 193 -14.19 -10.74 -0.58
CA ALA A 193 -14.21 -10.07 0.71
C ALA A 193 -14.44 -11.10 1.81
N LEU A 194 -13.54 -11.11 2.77
CA LEU A 194 -13.57 -12.00 3.92
C LEU A 194 -13.80 -11.20 5.18
N ASN A 195 -14.50 -11.78 6.14
CA ASN A 195 -14.60 -11.20 7.47
C ASN A 195 -13.20 -11.16 8.11
N LYS A 196 -12.78 -9.98 8.54
CA LYS A 196 -11.44 -9.79 9.09
C LYS A 196 -11.19 -10.55 10.40
N LYS A 197 -12.24 -10.94 11.14
CA LYS A 197 -12.09 -11.62 12.45
C LYS A 197 -11.78 -13.11 12.30
N ASP A 198 -12.41 -13.79 11.34
CA ASP A 198 -12.40 -15.26 11.24
C ASP A 198 -12.11 -15.80 9.83
N GLY A 199 -11.97 -14.93 8.80
CA GLY A 199 -11.72 -15.33 7.42
C GLY A 199 -12.94 -15.93 6.71
N ALA A 200 -14.15 -15.81 7.27
CA ALA A 200 -15.37 -16.24 6.61
C ALA A 200 -15.67 -15.42 5.36
N LEU A 201 -16.15 -16.07 4.31
CA LEU A 201 -16.54 -15.38 3.07
C LEU A 201 -17.77 -14.49 3.32
N LEU A 202 -17.66 -13.21 2.98
CA LEU A 202 -18.77 -12.26 2.99
C LEU A 202 -19.39 -12.13 1.60
N TRP A 203 -18.57 -11.90 0.59
CA TRP A 203 -18.97 -11.90 -0.81
C TRP A 203 -17.80 -12.22 -1.75
N LYS A 204 -18.12 -12.63 -2.97
CA LYS A 204 -17.18 -12.84 -4.07
C LYS A 204 -17.76 -12.32 -5.37
N SER A 205 -16.89 -11.89 -6.28
CA SER A 205 -17.32 -11.22 -7.52
C SER A 205 -16.29 -11.37 -8.64
N GLN A 206 -16.74 -11.20 -9.86
CA GLN A 206 -15.96 -11.17 -11.10
C GLN A 206 -15.27 -12.51 -11.45
N SER A 207 -14.72 -12.56 -12.68
CA SER A 207 -14.04 -13.77 -13.20
C SER A 207 -12.69 -13.44 -13.86
N ASP A 208 -12.15 -12.26 -13.60
CA ASP A 208 -10.84 -11.86 -14.11
C ASP A 208 -9.74 -12.67 -13.43
N ARG A 209 -8.65 -12.98 -14.14
CA ARG A 209 -7.43 -13.47 -13.51
C ARG A 209 -6.83 -12.38 -12.60
N ALA A 210 -6.09 -12.78 -11.59
CA ALA A 210 -5.39 -11.85 -10.72
C ALA A 210 -4.43 -10.96 -11.50
N GLY A 211 -4.38 -9.66 -11.14
CA GLY A 211 -3.28 -8.75 -11.46
C GLY A 211 -2.22 -8.80 -10.37
N TYR A 212 -1.27 -7.86 -10.43
CA TYR A 212 -0.21 -7.69 -9.43
C TYR A 212 -0.47 -6.49 -8.51
N SER A 213 -1.48 -5.69 -8.86
CA SER A 213 -1.79 -4.43 -8.21
C SER A 213 -2.52 -4.62 -6.89
N SER A 214 -2.20 -3.77 -5.92
CA SER A 214 -2.95 -3.65 -4.66
C SER A 214 -4.13 -2.70 -4.83
N ALA A 215 -5.27 -3.05 -4.25
CA ALA A 215 -6.50 -2.27 -4.34
C ALA A 215 -6.46 -0.99 -3.47
N ILE A 216 -7.33 -0.03 -3.81
CA ILE A 216 -7.58 1.19 -3.01
C ILE A 216 -9.09 1.37 -2.78
N PRO A 217 -9.50 1.93 -1.63
CA PRO A 217 -10.87 2.41 -1.46
C PRO A 217 -11.01 3.84 -2.01
N ILE A 218 -12.16 4.14 -2.58
CA ILE A 218 -12.59 5.50 -2.95
C ILE A 218 -14.04 5.72 -2.48
N THR A 219 -14.43 6.98 -2.33
CA THR A 219 -15.86 7.30 -2.06
C THR A 219 -16.37 8.24 -3.16
N VAL A 220 -17.43 7.83 -3.83
CA VAL A 220 -18.08 8.61 -4.88
C VAL A 220 -19.57 8.73 -4.52
N ASP A 221 -20.08 9.94 -4.41
CA ASP A 221 -21.46 10.25 -4.05
C ASP A 221 -21.96 9.44 -2.84
N GLY A 222 -21.13 9.39 -1.77
CA GLY A 222 -21.45 8.69 -0.52
C GLY A 222 -21.30 7.15 -0.57
N THR A 223 -21.03 6.56 -1.74
CA THR A 223 -20.80 5.12 -1.88
C THR A 223 -19.32 4.80 -1.83
N THR A 224 -18.91 3.94 -0.88
CA THR A 224 -17.54 3.42 -0.84
C THR A 224 -17.38 2.31 -1.87
N GLN A 225 -16.44 2.52 -2.77
CA GLN A 225 -16.07 1.60 -3.83
C GLN A 225 -14.64 1.11 -3.65
N ILE A 226 -14.36 -0.11 -4.06
CA ILE A 226 -13.00 -0.67 -4.06
C ILE A 226 -12.51 -0.78 -5.49
N VAL A 227 -11.38 -0.14 -5.76
CA VAL A 227 -10.74 -0.16 -7.08
C VAL A 227 -9.68 -1.24 -7.12
N PHE A 228 -9.90 -2.25 -7.95
CA PHE A 228 -8.91 -3.27 -8.29
C PHE A 228 -8.36 -3.06 -9.70
N PHE A 229 -7.12 -3.47 -9.92
CA PHE A 229 -6.53 -3.55 -11.25
C PHE A 229 -6.11 -5.00 -11.50
N THR A 230 -6.97 -5.72 -12.19
CA THR A 230 -6.85 -7.15 -12.51
C THR A 230 -5.89 -7.39 -13.68
N ALA A 231 -5.80 -8.63 -14.17
CA ALA A 231 -5.01 -8.94 -15.38
C ALA A 231 -5.53 -8.26 -16.65
N THR A 232 -6.79 -7.82 -16.68
CA THR A 232 -7.45 -7.35 -17.92
C THR A 232 -8.02 -5.93 -17.85
N ARG A 233 -8.31 -5.42 -16.66
CA ARG A 233 -8.98 -4.12 -16.47
C ARG A 233 -8.85 -3.59 -15.05
N ALA A 234 -8.98 -2.28 -14.89
CA ALA A 234 -9.36 -1.67 -13.61
C ALA A 234 -10.88 -1.78 -13.47
N LEU A 235 -11.33 -2.01 -12.24
CA LEU A 235 -12.75 -2.11 -11.93
C LEU A 235 -13.05 -1.53 -10.55
N GLY A 236 -14.21 -0.91 -10.41
CA GLY A 236 -14.75 -0.44 -9.14
C GLY A 236 -15.89 -1.33 -8.69
N LEU A 237 -15.78 -1.87 -7.48
CA LEU A 237 -16.79 -2.71 -6.86
C LEU A 237 -17.42 -2.00 -5.67
N ASP A 238 -18.71 -2.22 -5.46
CA ASP A 238 -19.38 -1.82 -4.22
C ASP A 238 -18.76 -2.58 -3.03
N LEU A 239 -18.36 -1.86 -1.98
CA LEU A 239 -17.75 -2.47 -0.80
C LEU A 239 -18.70 -3.45 -0.10
N GLN A 240 -20.02 -3.22 -0.16
CA GLN A 240 -20.97 -3.99 0.63
C GLN A 240 -21.24 -5.38 0.07
N ASP A 241 -21.42 -5.49 -1.25
CA ASP A 241 -21.87 -6.72 -1.91
C ASP A 241 -20.98 -7.20 -3.06
N GLY A 242 -19.92 -6.45 -3.42
CA GLY A 242 -19.00 -6.79 -4.51
C GLY A 242 -19.58 -6.56 -5.91
N ARG A 243 -20.72 -5.89 -6.03
CA ARG A 243 -21.35 -5.58 -7.32
C ARG A 243 -20.42 -4.69 -8.15
N LEU A 244 -20.25 -5.03 -9.45
CA LEU A 244 -19.52 -4.21 -10.39
C LEU A 244 -20.25 -2.88 -10.60
N LEU A 245 -19.52 -1.78 -10.40
CA LEU A 245 -20.02 -0.42 -10.59
C LEU A 245 -19.52 0.17 -11.92
N TRP A 246 -18.24 0.01 -12.20
CA TRP A 246 -17.60 0.49 -13.42
C TRP A 246 -16.34 -0.30 -13.74
N GLU A 247 -15.87 -0.17 -14.99
CA GLU A 247 -14.65 -0.79 -15.47
C GLU A 247 -13.88 0.11 -16.44
N TYR A 248 -12.55 -0.11 -16.54
CA TYR A 248 -11.69 0.59 -17.49
C TYR A 248 -10.53 -0.32 -17.91
N ALA A 249 -10.49 -0.72 -19.18
CA ALA A 249 -9.53 -1.70 -19.67
C ALA A 249 -8.31 -1.11 -20.41
N ARG A 250 -8.40 0.14 -20.92
CA ARG A 250 -7.39 0.69 -21.85
C ARG A 250 -5.98 0.78 -21.27
N ALA A 251 -5.84 0.96 -19.97
CA ALA A 251 -4.55 1.01 -19.29
C ALA A 251 -3.97 -0.37 -18.92
N SER A 252 -4.70 -1.47 -19.21
CA SER A 252 -4.22 -2.82 -18.94
C SER A 252 -3.33 -3.34 -20.08
N ASN A 253 -2.38 -4.22 -19.72
CA ASN A 253 -1.58 -4.99 -20.67
C ASN A 253 -1.66 -6.49 -20.39
N ARG A 254 -1.16 -7.33 -21.32
CA ARG A 254 -1.21 -8.78 -21.17
C ARG A 254 -0.06 -9.38 -20.37
N VAL A 255 0.90 -8.56 -19.93
CA VAL A 255 2.11 -9.02 -19.24
C VAL A 255 1.95 -8.86 -17.74
N ALA A 256 1.77 -7.62 -17.27
CA ALA A 256 1.61 -7.34 -15.83
C ALA A 256 0.98 -5.98 -15.58
N ASN A 257 -0.09 -5.97 -14.78
CA ASN A 257 -0.75 -4.77 -14.27
C ASN A 257 -0.39 -4.66 -12.79
N ILE A 258 0.60 -3.80 -12.46
CA ILE A 258 1.27 -3.79 -11.16
C ILE A 258 0.91 -2.55 -10.34
N ALA A 259 0.90 -1.38 -11.00
CA ALA A 259 0.76 -0.10 -10.32
C ALA A 259 -0.57 0.00 -9.57
N THR A 260 -0.51 0.39 -8.31
CA THR A 260 -1.69 0.74 -7.53
C THR A 260 -2.36 1.96 -8.17
N PRO A 261 -3.67 1.96 -8.40
CA PRO A 261 -4.39 3.12 -8.89
C PRO A 261 -4.22 4.34 -7.97
N VAL A 262 -4.27 5.54 -8.55
CA VAL A 262 -4.19 6.81 -7.80
C VAL A 262 -5.52 7.54 -7.97
N ALA A 263 -6.12 7.95 -6.86
CA ALA A 263 -7.44 8.59 -6.89
C ALA A 263 -7.45 9.97 -6.22
N ARG A 264 -8.30 10.86 -6.74
CA ARG A 264 -8.67 12.13 -6.11
C ARG A 264 -10.16 12.39 -6.38
N ALA A 265 -10.94 12.44 -5.30
CA ALA A 265 -12.40 12.52 -5.39
C ALA A 265 -12.97 11.40 -6.26
N ASN A 266 -13.75 11.74 -7.31
CA ASN A 266 -14.32 10.78 -8.26
C ASN A 266 -13.42 10.48 -9.47
N ARG A 267 -12.13 10.84 -9.45
CA ARG A 267 -11.20 10.59 -10.55
C ARG A 267 -10.18 9.55 -10.16
N VAL A 268 -9.93 8.60 -11.07
CA VAL A 268 -9.01 7.49 -10.87
C VAL A 268 -8.02 7.43 -12.04
N PHE A 269 -6.73 7.50 -11.72
CA PHE A 269 -5.66 7.29 -12.67
C PHE A 269 -5.14 5.85 -12.55
N VAL A 270 -5.08 5.15 -13.68
CA VAL A 270 -4.62 3.77 -13.78
C VAL A 270 -3.51 3.73 -14.84
N SER A 271 -2.38 3.10 -14.53
CA SER A 271 -1.31 2.97 -15.51
C SER A 271 -0.59 1.63 -15.44
N SER A 272 0.00 1.23 -16.56
CA SER A 272 0.89 0.09 -16.65
C SER A 272 2.03 0.34 -17.65
N ASP A 273 3.12 -0.42 -17.51
CA ASP A 273 4.25 -0.35 -18.43
C ASP A 273 4.05 -1.27 -19.65
N TYR A 274 5.11 -1.85 -20.16
CA TYR A 274 5.15 -2.71 -21.34
C TYR A 274 4.58 -2.03 -22.61
N GLY A 275 4.86 -0.70 -22.73
CA GLY A 275 4.44 0.12 -23.86
C GLY A 275 2.98 0.60 -23.80
N THR A 276 2.25 0.32 -22.71
CA THR A 276 0.83 0.67 -22.58
C THR A 276 0.62 2.14 -22.28
N GLY A 277 0.85 2.59 -21.04
CA GLY A 277 0.59 3.97 -20.63
C GLY A 277 -0.40 4.05 -19.46
N GLY A 278 -1.00 5.23 -19.29
CA GLY A 278 -1.98 5.47 -18.22
C GLY A 278 -3.17 6.30 -18.70
N GLY A 279 -4.30 6.08 -18.06
CA GLY A 279 -5.54 6.81 -18.31
C GLY A 279 -6.14 7.38 -17.03
N LEU A 280 -6.68 8.58 -17.12
CA LEU A 280 -7.52 9.18 -16.10
C LEU A 280 -8.98 9.00 -16.48
N VAL A 281 -9.74 8.41 -15.56
CA VAL A 281 -11.20 8.26 -15.70
C VAL A 281 -11.92 9.05 -14.63
N GLU A 282 -13.06 9.63 -14.98
CA GLU A 282 -14.00 10.24 -14.06
C GLU A 282 -15.16 9.27 -13.80
N ILE A 283 -15.41 8.98 -12.54
CA ILE A 283 -16.50 8.10 -12.11
C ILE A 283 -17.75 8.97 -11.91
N LYS A 284 -18.81 8.66 -12.64
CA LYS A 284 -20.09 9.38 -12.59
C LYS A 284 -21.19 8.45 -12.12
N ALA A 285 -21.88 8.83 -11.05
CA ALA A 285 -23.05 8.13 -10.58
C ALA A 285 -24.34 8.88 -11.00
N ARG A 286 -25.31 8.14 -11.53
CA ARG A 286 -26.66 8.63 -11.83
C ARG A 286 -27.68 7.63 -11.29
N GLY A 287 -28.11 7.84 -10.06
CA GLY A 287 -28.92 6.86 -9.34
C GLY A 287 -28.16 5.55 -9.12
N ARG A 288 -28.62 4.44 -9.68
CA ARG A 288 -27.95 3.12 -9.57
C ARG A 288 -26.89 2.86 -10.65
N GLU A 289 -26.89 3.67 -11.69
CA GLU A 289 -25.91 3.55 -12.77
C GLU A 289 -24.63 4.28 -12.41
N VAL A 290 -23.50 3.60 -12.51
CA VAL A 290 -22.17 4.17 -12.29
C VAL A 290 -21.32 3.87 -13.52
N THR A 291 -20.68 4.89 -14.07
CA THR A 291 -19.85 4.78 -15.29
C THR A 291 -18.48 5.38 -15.07
N ALA A 292 -17.46 4.87 -15.76
CA ALA A 292 -16.14 5.46 -15.87
C ALA A 292 -15.99 6.11 -17.23
N GLN A 293 -15.83 7.43 -17.26
CA GLN A 293 -15.60 8.20 -18.48
C GLN A 293 -14.12 8.58 -18.58
N GLU A 294 -13.45 8.16 -19.66
CA GLU A 294 -12.06 8.58 -19.90
C GLU A 294 -11.98 10.08 -20.12
N ILE A 295 -11.10 10.76 -19.32
CA ILE A 295 -10.75 12.16 -19.49
C ILE A 295 -9.60 12.27 -20.48
N TYR A 296 -8.54 11.48 -20.26
CA TYR A 296 -7.42 11.36 -21.19
C TYR A 296 -6.73 10.01 -21.06
N PHE A 297 -5.97 9.65 -22.07
CA PHE A 297 -5.00 8.56 -22.07
C PHE A 297 -3.64 9.09 -22.55
N THR A 298 -2.56 8.66 -21.88
CA THR A 298 -1.20 9.12 -22.20
C THR A 298 -0.20 7.98 -22.14
N LYS A 299 0.87 8.08 -22.93
CA LYS A 299 2.05 7.21 -22.85
C LYS A 299 3.16 7.80 -21.98
N GLU A 300 2.92 8.95 -21.37
CA GLU A 300 3.91 9.70 -20.61
C GLU A 300 4.12 9.17 -19.20
N MET A 301 3.18 8.42 -18.66
CA MET A 301 3.29 7.77 -17.34
C MET A 301 3.04 6.27 -17.49
N ARG A 302 4.13 5.50 -17.60
CA ARG A 302 4.14 4.04 -17.71
C ARG A 302 4.76 3.45 -16.45
N ASN A 303 3.94 3.27 -15.42
CA ASN A 303 4.42 2.72 -14.16
C ASN A 303 4.67 1.20 -14.29
N HIS A 304 5.90 0.76 -13.93
CA HIS A 304 6.26 -0.65 -13.91
C HIS A 304 5.95 -1.26 -12.53
N HIS A 305 6.95 -1.52 -11.68
CA HIS A 305 6.77 -2.08 -10.34
C HIS A 305 6.40 -1.03 -9.29
N SER A 306 6.48 0.25 -9.62
CA SER A 306 6.08 1.35 -8.74
C SER A 306 4.75 1.97 -9.17
N SER A 307 4.19 2.79 -8.30
CA SER A 307 2.99 3.59 -8.56
C SER A 307 3.31 5.06 -8.44
N SER A 308 2.60 5.90 -9.16
CA SER A 308 2.71 7.35 -9.01
C SER A 308 2.18 7.84 -7.66
N ILE A 309 2.64 9.01 -7.23
CA ILE A 309 2.15 9.74 -6.05
C ILE A 309 1.53 11.05 -6.54
N LEU A 310 0.36 11.39 -6.05
CA LEU A 310 -0.32 12.64 -6.36
C LEU A 310 -0.07 13.68 -5.27
N ILE A 311 0.65 14.75 -5.61
CA ILE A 311 0.93 15.88 -4.72
C ILE A 311 0.36 17.15 -5.34
N GLY A 312 -0.58 17.79 -4.65
CA GLY A 312 -1.32 18.90 -5.23
C GLY A 312 -1.98 18.46 -6.55
N ASP A 313 -1.66 19.16 -7.64
CA ASP A 313 -2.21 18.87 -8.97
C ASP A 313 -1.31 18.01 -9.86
N HIS A 314 -0.21 17.45 -9.32
CA HIS A 314 0.77 16.73 -10.13
C HIS A 314 0.98 15.29 -9.65
N LEU A 315 1.04 14.37 -10.61
CA LEU A 315 1.53 13.01 -10.43
C LEU A 315 3.05 13.01 -10.57
N TYR A 316 3.73 12.37 -9.61
CA TYR A 316 5.15 12.07 -9.66
C TYR A 316 5.30 10.55 -9.71
N GLY A 317 6.03 10.05 -10.70
CA GLY A 317 6.20 8.60 -10.85
C GLY A 317 7.28 8.25 -11.87
N PHE A 318 7.78 7.02 -11.79
CA PHE A 318 8.70 6.49 -12.77
C PHE A 318 7.93 5.97 -13.98
N SER A 319 8.05 6.69 -15.11
CA SER A 319 7.60 6.23 -16.43
C SER A 319 8.68 5.34 -17.04
N SER A 320 8.55 4.02 -16.93
CA SER A 320 9.61 3.04 -17.16
C SER A 320 10.83 3.34 -16.28
N GLY A 321 11.85 4.02 -16.76
CA GLY A 321 13.06 4.39 -15.99
C GLY A 321 13.25 5.91 -15.82
N ILE A 322 12.25 6.73 -16.11
CA ILE A 322 12.33 8.20 -16.09
C ILE A 322 11.38 8.74 -15.03
N LEU A 323 11.90 9.46 -14.05
CA LEU A 323 11.08 10.19 -13.09
C LEU A 323 10.37 11.32 -13.83
N THR A 324 9.06 11.34 -13.74
CA THR A 324 8.20 12.25 -14.50
C THR A 324 7.25 12.96 -13.55
N ALA A 325 7.18 14.29 -13.65
CA ALA A 325 6.10 15.09 -13.07
C ALA A 325 5.09 15.40 -14.17
N MET A 326 3.81 15.12 -13.90
CA MET A 326 2.74 15.25 -14.89
C MET A 326 1.49 15.79 -14.22
N ARG A 327 0.83 16.76 -14.86
CA ARG A 327 -0.42 17.31 -14.35
C ARG A 327 -1.52 16.26 -14.33
N PHE A 328 -2.16 16.08 -13.16
CA PHE A 328 -3.14 15.01 -12.93
C PHE A 328 -4.35 15.13 -13.86
N ASP A 329 -4.91 16.33 -13.99
CA ASP A 329 -6.18 16.53 -14.70
C ASP A 329 -6.05 16.55 -16.22
N THR A 330 -4.84 16.75 -16.77
CA THR A 330 -4.64 16.92 -18.22
C THR A 330 -3.66 15.92 -18.83
N GLY A 331 -2.84 15.25 -18.02
CA GLY A 331 -1.77 14.38 -18.51
C GLY A 331 -0.58 15.14 -19.12
N GLN A 332 -0.55 16.48 -18.99
CA GLN A 332 0.55 17.29 -19.48
C GLN A 332 1.79 17.08 -18.61
N VAL A 333 2.92 16.76 -19.25
CA VAL A 333 4.21 16.61 -18.57
C VAL A 333 4.75 17.99 -18.21
N ALA A 334 5.12 18.16 -16.93
CA ALA A 334 5.79 19.34 -16.43
C ALA A 334 7.32 19.24 -16.62
N TRP A 335 7.89 18.10 -16.21
CA TRP A 335 9.31 17.80 -16.43
C TRP A 335 9.58 16.28 -16.39
N ARG A 336 10.77 15.92 -16.90
CA ARG A 336 11.31 14.55 -16.85
C ARG A 336 12.78 14.57 -16.52
N ASP A 337 13.24 13.59 -15.76
CA ASP A 337 14.65 13.41 -15.45
C ASP A 337 14.98 11.92 -15.25
N ARG A 338 16.21 11.52 -15.52
CA ARG A 338 16.67 10.15 -15.26
C ARG A 338 16.75 9.84 -13.77
N SER A 339 16.94 10.87 -12.93
CA SER A 339 16.97 10.76 -11.47
C SER A 339 17.90 9.61 -11.02
N VAL A 340 17.33 8.64 -10.30
CA VAL A 340 18.02 7.42 -9.85
C VAL A 340 17.93 6.26 -10.84
N GLY A 341 17.25 6.46 -11.99
CA GLY A 341 16.88 5.39 -12.91
C GLY A 341 15.56 4.72 -12.52
N LYS A 342 15.27 3.54 -13.09
CA LYS A 342 14.03 2.81 -12.81
C LYS A 342 13.92 2.48 -11.32
N GLY A 343 12.81 2.86 -10.69
CA GLY A 343 12.67 2.75 -9.24
C GLY A 343 11.26 2.96 -8.72
N SER A 344 11.17 3.08 -7.42
CA SER A 344 9.97 3.38 -6.64
C SER A 344 10.16 4.64 -5.79
N LEU A 345 9.09 5.18 -5.24
CA LEU A 345 9.14 6.42 -4.47
C LEU A 345 8.14 6.46 -3.32
N ALA A 346 8.47 7.23 -2.29
CA ALA A 346 7.59 7.69 -1.24
C ALA A 346 7.73 9.22 -1.11
N PHE A 347 6.76 9.87 -0.47
CA PHE A 347 6.76 11.31 -0.25
C PHE A 347 6.65 11.65 1.24
N ALA A 348 7.42 12.63 1.70
CA ALA A 348 7.26 13.27 2.99
C ALA A 348 7.83 14.69 2.96
N ASP A 349 7.21 15.62 3.68
CA ASP A 349 7.74 16.94 4.00
C ASP A 349 8.24 17.75 2.78
N GLY A 350 7.51 17.66 1.66
CA GLY A 350 7.83 18.35 0.41
C GLY A 350 8.85 17.64 -0.50
N LEU A 351 9.27 16.43 -0.15
CA LEU A 351 10.34 15.71 -0.82
C LEU A 351 9.91 14.31 -1.27
N LEU A 352 10.37 13.89 -2.43
CA LEU A 352 10.30 12.53 -2.95
C LEU A 352 11.54 11.75 -2.53
N TYR A 353 11.35 10.59 -1.95
CA TYR A 353 12.38 9.62 -1.58
C TYR A 353 12.37 8.53 -2.63
N CYS A 354 13.29 8.59 -3.56
CA CYS A 354 13.37 7.69 -4.72
C CYS A 354 14.35 6.55 -4.45
N LEU A 355 13.96 5.32 -4.75
CA LEU A 355 14.82 4.12 -4.64
C LEU A 355 14.84 3.40 -5.97
N SER A 356 16.02 3.26 -6.58
CA SER A 356 16.17 2.54 -7.85
C SER A 356 16.26 1.03 -7.68
N GLU A 357 16.03 0.29 -8.77
CA GLU A 357 16.28 -1.16 -8.84
C GLU A 357 17.73 -1.53 -8.51
N ASN A 358 18.68 -0.59 -8.64
CA ASN A 358 20.12 -0.78 -8.41
C ASN A 358 20.57 -0.23 -7.05
N GLY A 359 19.67 -0.02 -6.10
CA GLY A 359 20.00 0.42 -4.76
C GLY A 359 20.45 1.90 -4.64
N VAL A 360 20.30 2.70 -5.71
CA VAL A 360 20.55 4.16 -5.64
C VAL A 360 19.35 4.84 -5.00
N VAL A 361 19.61 5.69 -4.01
CA VAL A 361 18.58 6.44 -3.27
C VAL A 361 18.74 7.93 -3.54
N GLY A 362 17.70 8.60 -4.00
CA GLY A 362 17.69 10.03 -4.29
C GLY A 362 16.63 10.78 -3.50
N LEU A 363 16.97 11.98 -3.05
CA LEU A 363 16.05 12.94 -2.46
C LEU A 363 15.77 14.04 -3.47
N VAL A 364 14.50 14.26 -3.81
CA VAL A 364 14.10 15.18 -4.87
C VAL A 364 12.97 16.09 -4.39
N GLU A 365 13.00 17.38 -4.71
CA GLU A 365 11.87 18.27 -4.41
C GLU A 365 10.62 17.86 -5.19
N ALA A 366 9.48 17.78 -4.50
CA ALA A 366 8.19 17.52 -5.13
C ALA A 366 7.60 18.84 -5.67
N THR A 367 8.19 19.36 -6.74
CA THR A 367 7.77 20.62 -7.38
C THR A 367 7.53 20.40 -8.87
N PRO A 368 6.53 21.08 -9.48
CA PRO A 368 6.29 20.99 -10.92
C PRO A 368 7.20 21.85 -11.79
N GLU A 369 7.99 22.78 -11.20
CA GLU A 369 8.80 23.73 -11.98
C GLU A 369 9.98 23.05 -12.68
N ALA A 370 10.73 22.19 -11.95
CA ALA A 370 11.90 21.51 -12.48
C ALA A 370 12.32 20.35 -11.57
N TYR A 371 13.11 19.41 -12.09
CA TYR A 371 13.82 18.44 -11.28
C TYR A 371 14.88 19.12 -10.41
N ARG A 372 14.86 18.88 -9.10
CA ARG A 372 15.83 19.43 -8.14
C ARG A 372 16.22 18.36 -7.14
N GLU A 373 17.39 17.78 -7.34
CA GLU A 373 17.93 16.78 -6.42
C GLU A 373 18.55 17.44 -5.18
N LYS A 374 18.30 16.88 -4.00
CA LYS A 374 18.74 17.37 -2.68
C LYS A 374 19.71 16.42 -1.98
N GLY A 375 20.07 15.35 -2.63
CA GLY A 375 21.06 14.41 -2.14
C GLY A 375 20.89 13.03 -2.75
N ARG A 376 21.98 12.26 -2.73
CA ARG A 376 22.04 10.91 -3.28
C ARG A 376 23.02 10.07 -2.49
N PHE A 377 22.68 8.78 -2.30
CA PHE A 377 23.58 7.76 -1.79
C PHE A 377 23.18 6.39 -2.36
N SER A 378 23.89 5.35 -2.01
CA SER A 378 23.56 3.99 -2.42
C SER A 378 23.57 3.05 -1.23
N ILE A 379 22.66 2.09 -1.23
CA ILE A 379 22.72 0.94 -0.34
C ILE A 379 23.43 -0.21 -1.05
N PRO A 380 24.18 -1.06 -0.33
CA PRO A 380 24.66 -2.31 -0.89
C PRO A 380 23.48 -3.14 -1.41
N GLN A 381 23.62 -3.69 -2.61
CA GLN A 381 22.61 -4.45 -3.30
C GLN A 381 22.98 -5.93 -3.33
N ASP A 382 22.01 -6.82 -3.17
CA ASP A 382 22.13 -8.24 -3.48
C ASP A 382 22.14 -8.46 -5.02
N SER A 383 22.21 -9.68 -5.46
CA SER A 383 22.23 -10.06 -6.88
C SER A 383 20.93 -9.76 -7.65
N LEU A 384 19.84 -9.41 -6.96
CA LEU A 384 18.52 -9.14 -7.53
C LEU A 384 18.16 -7.65 -7.46
N SER A 385 17.19 -7.24 -8.26
CA SER A 385 16.67 -5.87 -8.24
C SER A 385 16.02 -5.52 -6.89
N THR A 386 16.24 -4.30 -6.41
CA THR A 386 15.61 -3.73 -5.21
C THR A 386 14.20 -3.25 -5.54
N TRP A 387 13.19 -4.10 -5.36
CA TRP A 387 11.78 -3.77 -5.68
C TRP A 387 10.91 -3.43 -4.46
N ALA A 388 11.42 -3.63 -3.25
CA ALA A 388 10.72 -3.15 -2.06
C ALA A 388 10.67 -1.62 -2.05
N HIS A 389 9.48 -1.05 -1.81
CA HIS A 389 9.31 0.40 -1.81
C HIS A 389 9.90 1.04 -0.56
N PRO A 390 10.42 2.28 -0.64
CA PRO A 390 10.88 3.02 0.54
C PRO A 390 9.70 3.34 1.47
N VAL A 391 9.96 3.36 2.77
CA VAL A 391 8.97 3.64 3.82
C VAL A 391 9.50 4.75 4.73
N ILE A 392 8.63 5.71 5.05
CA ILE A 392 8.96 6.85 5.92
C ILE A 392 8.04 6.81 7.12
N ALA A 393 8.62 6.52 8.29
CA ALA A 393 7.87 6.37 9.53
C ALA A 393 8.74 6.63 10.76
N GLY A 394 8.24 7.40 11.73
CA GLY A 394 8.92 7.71 12.99
C GLY A 394 10.24 8.45 12.82
N GLY A 395 10.32 9.35 11.84
CA GLY A 395 11.52 10.13 11.51
C GLY A 395 12.63 9.30 10.87
N ARG A 396 12.29 8.15 10.31
CA ARG A 396 13.25 7.25 9.66
C ARG A 396 12.83 6.93 8.23
N LEU A 397 13.84 6.78 7.37
CA LEU A 397 13.72 6.16 6.06
C LEU A 397 14.11 4.69 6.19
N TYR A 398 13.17 3.79 5.91
CA TYR A 398 13.43 2.36 5.86
C TYR A 398 13.54 1.91 4.41
N LEU A 399 14.61 1.17 4.14
CA LEU A 399 14.87 0.55 2.84
C LEU A 399 15.09 -0.94 3.06
N ARG A 400 14.62 -1.75 2.12
CA ARG A 400 14.87 -3.18 2.12
C ARG A 400 15.46 -3.63 0.80
N ASP A 401 16.54 -4.40 0.87
CA ASP A 401 17.07 -5.16 -0.24
C ASP A 401 17.18 -6.63 0.16
N GLN A 402 16.34 -7.48 -0.42
CA GLN A 402 16.23 -8.91 -0.12
C GLN A 402 16.18 -9.20 1.39
N ASP A 403 17.20 -9.84 1.94
CA ASP A 403 17.29 -10.24 3.36
C ASP A 403 17.64 -9.09 4.30
N THR A 404 18.04 -7.93 3.76
CA THR A 404 18.58 -6.81 4.55
C THR A 404 17.59 -5.65 4.66
N ILE A 405 17.43 -5.12 5.87
CA ILE A 405 16.68 -3.88 6.15
C ILE A 405 17.65 -2.83 6.67
N TYR A 406 17.52 -1.62 6.15
CA TYR A 406 18.27 -0.43 6.55
C TYR A 406 17.31 0.58 7.15
N ALA A 407 17.67 1.21 8.27
CA ALA A 407 16.95 2.34 8.86
C ALA A 407 17.89 3.55 8.94
N PHE A 408 17.54 4.62 8.26
CA PHE A 408 18.29 5.87 8.28
C PHE A 408 17.52 6.91 9.09
N ASP A 409 18.24 7.68 9.96
CA ASP A 409 17.65 8.80 10.68
C ASP A 409 17.57 10.02 9.75
N ILE A 410 16.35 10.41 9.43
CA ILE A 410 16.09 11.56 8.53
C ILE A 410 15.50 12.76 9.26
N ARG A 411 15.52 12.78 10.58
CA ARG A 411 15.03 13.90 11.38
C ARG A 411 15.97 15.08 11.29
N LEU A 412 15.40 16.27 11.12
CA LEU A 412 16.15 17.51 11.30
C LEU A 412 16.51 17.63 12.79
N LYS A 413 17.82 17.60 13.11
CA LYS A 413 18.27 17.83 14.47
C LYS A 413 17.95 19.27 14.85
N ARG A 414 17.20 19.47 15.92
CA ARG A 414 17.05 20.80 16.52
C ARG A 414 18.43 21.19 17.08
N SER A 415 18.98 22.30 16.59
CA SER A 415 20.16 22.96 17.14
C SER A 415 19.94 23.44 18.55
#